data_abf7645a9bee277d2d4c8ecf9c1ef10c
#
_entry.id   abf7645a9bee277d2d4c8ecf9c1ef10c
#
_cell.length_a   1.000
_cell.length_b   1.000
_cell.length_c   1.000
_cell.angle_alpha   90.00
_cell.angle_beta   90.00
_cell.angle_gamma   90.00
#
_symmetry.space_group_name_H-M   'P 1'
#
loop_
_entity.id
_entity.type
_entity.pdbx_description
1 polymer ?
#
loop_
_entity_poly.entity_id
_entity_poly.type
_entity_poly.pdbx_seq_one_letter_code
_entity_poly.pdbx_strand_id
1 'polypeptide(L)'
;ESILCAKGEDSKIRCFYNVCQHRGNQLVQIEEGNLESFDCAYHAWKFGLDGELEWVPDEEDFIQGSPCGKRNLVQIKSEIWQGFIFFNLDPESKPLRDYLSPIMEHLEDYPISDMIRTHWVSVEGDWNWKCVQDNFNESYHTPYVHPGLKYVADEKYQACQFDMYESMHSRMLMPGFMPSESVYGEEEKVLEMIGPHIEYWDMDPQDYKGKLLDIRGDLQKQKRKLDKEKGYDFSKFKDTQLTDHYHYTIFPNMSFSVKPDGMQWLRGSPHPTDPSKCIFDYWYLTLFPKGVEKYYSPALGLETDINTKVPHISGHHSEVDVGPGISEDVAIWTSQQKGLSSRGYMGDYMPTQENRIRYFHENIDKYLFGGSGGDA
;
A
#
# COMPACT_ATOMS: atom_id res chain seq x y z
N GLU A 1 -5.14 9.68 17.66
CA GLU A 1 -4.69 8.81 18.76
C GLU A 1 -3.25 8.37 18.54
N SER A 2 -2.46 8.28 19.62
CA SER A 2 -1.13 7.67 19.61
C SER A 2 -1.28 6.19 19.96
N ILE A 3 -0.73 5.33 19.11
CA ILE A 3 -0.85 3.88 19.24
C ILE A 3 0.54 3.28 19.42
N LEU A 4 0.67 2.41 20.43
CA LEU A 4 1.87 1.67 20.74
C LEU A 4 1.70 0.23 20.25
N CYS A 5 2.56 -0.22 19.34
CA CYS A 5 2.61 -1.61 18.90
C CYS A 5 3.86 -2.29 19.42
N ALA A 6 3.73 -3.40 20.11
CA ALA A 6 4.86 -4.13 20.68
C ALA A 6 4.76 -5.64 20.42
N LYS A 7 5.93 -6.26 20.21
CA LYS A 7 6.07 -7.71 20.19
C LYS A 7 6.50 -8.17 21.58
N GLY A 8 5.62 -8.92 22.25
CA GLY A 8 5.91 -9.48 23.56
C GLY A 8 6.88 -10.67 23.52
N GLU A 9 7.30 -11.16 24.68
CA GLU A 9 8.17 -12.34 24.83
C GLU A 9 7.52 -13.61 24.25
N ASP A 10 6.18 -13.68 24.27
CA ASP A 10 5.38 -14.75 23.65
C ASP A 10 5.32 -14.65 22.12
N SER A 11 6.10 -13.74 21.53
CA SER A 11 6.14 -13.44 20.08
C SER A 11 4.85 -12.88 19.50
N LYS A 12 3.84 -12.58 20.29
CA LYS A 12 2.61 -11.93 19.82
C LYS A 12 2.81 -10.42 19.72
N ILE A 13 2.27 -9.84 18.66
CA ILE A 13 2.20 -8.39 18.51
C ILE A 13 0.86 -7.92 19.05
N ARG A 14 0.91 -6.88 19.89
CA ARG A 14 -0.26 -6.23 20.47
C ARG A 14 -0.19 -4.73 20.26
N CYS A 15 -1.35 -4.10 20.10
CA CYS A 15 -1.47 -2.66 20.01
C CYS A 15 -2.22 -2.13 21.24
N PHE A 16 -1.75 -1.00 21.77
CA PHE A 16 -2.33 -0.33 22.91
C PHE A 16 -2.46 1.16 22.64
N TYR A 17 -3.38 1.83 23.34
CA TYR A 17 -3.31 3.28 23.45
C TYR A 17 -2.03 3.67 24.20
N ASN A 18 -1.24 4.55 23.63
CA ASN A 18 0.04 4.98 24.19
C ASN A 18 -0.17 5.96 25.36
N VAL A 19 -0.77 5.49 26.45
CA VAL A 19 -1.16 6.31 27.60
C VAL A 19 -1.05 5.55 28.91
N CYS A 20 -0.36 6.13 29.89
CA CYS A 20 -0.24 5.60 31.24
C CYS A 20 -1.59 5.69 31.98
N GLN A 21 -2.02 4.60 32.59
CA GLN A 21 -3.30 4.49 33.30
C GLN A 21 -3.32 5.14 34.68
N HIS A 22 -2.22 5.81 35.08
CA HIS A 22 -2.18 6.63 36.30
C HIS A 22 -2.78 8.03 36.07
N ARG A 23 -2.09 8.87 35.27
CA ARG A 23 -2.47 10.28 35.04
C ARG A 23 -2.29 10.72 33.59
N GLY A 24 -2.36 9.77 32.64
CA GLY A 24 -2.47 10.07 31.22
C GLY A 24 -1.15 10.46 30.54
N ASN A 25 0.01 10.25 31.15
CA ASN A 25 1.27 10.53 30.47
C ASN A 25 1.49 9.57 29.30
N GLN A 26 2.03 10.07 28.19
CA GLN A 26 2.44 9.24 27.07
C GLN A 26 3.63 8.36 27.49
N LEU A 27 3.57 7.05 27.18
CA LEU A 27 4.58 6.08 27.62
C LEU A 27 5.80 6.08 26.71
N VAL A 28 5.60 6.03 25.41
CA VAL A 28 6.67 5.97 24.40
C VAL A 28 6.56 7.18 23.47
N GLN A 29 7.68 7.90 23.29
CA GLN A 29 7.77 9.11 22.48
C GLN A 29 8.70 8.97 21.27
N ILE A 30 9.26 7.77 21.08
CA ILE A 30 10.11 7.42 19.94
C ILE A 30 9.31 6.57 18.95
N GLU A 31 9.65 6.64 17.67
CA GLU A 31 8.93 5.93 16.63
C GLU A 31 9.17 4.41 16.67
N GLU A 32 10.35 3.99 17.07
CA GLU A 32 10.72 2.57 17.16
C GLU A 32 11.85 2.34 18.18
N GLY A 33 11.93 1.13 18.73
CA GLY A 33 12.97 0.74 19.67
C GLY A 33 12.77 -0.66 20.20
N ASN A 34 13.69 -1.07 21.08
CA ASN A 34 13.61 -2.31 21.84
C ASN A 34 13.51 -1.98 23.32
N LEU A 35 12.49 -2.51 23.99
CA LEU A 35 12.23 -2.30 25.41
C LEU A 35 11.89 -3.64 26.06
N GLU A 36 12.22 -3.78 27.33
CA GLU A 36 11.78 -4.91 28.17
C GLU A 36 10.41 -4.63 28.81
N SER A 37 10.06 -3.35 29.00
CA SER A 37 8.80 -2.88 29.57
C SER A 37 8.53 -1.45 29.15
N PHE A 38 7.31 -0.98 29.37
CA PHE A 38 6.91 0.43 29.20
C PHE A 38 6.93 1.13 30.55
N ASP A 39 7.97 1.89 30.82
CA ASP A 39 8.12 2.59 32.09
C ASP A 39 7.68 4.04 31.94
N CYS A 40 6.68 4.44 32.72
CA CYS A 40 6.16 5.79 32.66
C CYS A 40 7.17 6.79 33.26
N ALA A 41 7.60 7.74 32.45
CA ALA A 41 8.60 8.75 32.86
C ALA A 41 8.08 9.68 33.98
N TYR A 42 6.77 9.70 34.26
CA TYR A 42 6.20 10.60 35.25
C TYR A 42 6.28 10.06 36.69
N HIS A 43 5.79 8.83 36.90
CA HIS A 43 5.76 8.21 38.25
C HIS A 43 6.24 6.75 38.24
N ALA A 44 7.06 6.38 37.26
CA ALA A 44 7.69 5.07 37.13
C ALA A 44 6.73 3.85 37.14
N TRP A 45 5.43 4.04 36.79
CA TRP A 45 4.54 2.89 36.60
C TRP A 45 5.08 2.03 35.48
N LYS A 46 5.24 0.73 35.77
CA LYS A 46 5.86 -0.22 34.86
C LYS A 46 4.80 -1.17 34.28
N PHE A 47 4.74 -1.21 32.95
CA PHE A 47 3.84 -2.10 32.23
C PHE A 47 4.67 -3.10 31.42
N GLY A 48 4.28 -4.36 31.44
CA GLY A 48 4.82 -5.40 30.57
C GLY A 48 4.52 -5.15 29.09
N LEU A 49 5.23 -5.85 28.20
CA LEU A 49 4.96 -5.78 26.75
C LEU A 49 3.62 -6.42 26.36
N ASP A 50 2.97 -7.15 27.26
CA ASP A 50 1.61 -7.65 27.14
C ASP A 50 0.54 -6.64 27.62
N GLY A 51 0.99 -5.51 28.17
CA GLY A 51 0.16 -4.41 28.66
C GLY A 51 -0.23 -4.54 30.13
N GLU A 52 0.17 -5.57 30.86
CA GLU A 52 -0.13 -5.69 32.27
C GLU A 52 0.66 -4.68 33.11
N LEU A 53 0.01 -4.06 34.10
CA LEU A 53 0.66 -3.21 35.06
C LEU A 53 1.36 -4.12 36.09
N GLU A 54 2.69 -4.19 36.01
CA GLU A 54 3.52 -5.10 36.82
C GLU A 54 3.94 -4.49 38.16
N TRP A 55 4.21 -3.17 38.16
CA TRP A 55 4.78 -2.51 39.32
C TRP A 55 4.44 -1.03 39.39
N VAL A 56 4.25 -0.53 40.61
CA VAL A 56 4.10 0.89 40.95
C VAL A 56 4.90 1.21 42.21
N PRO A 57 5.41 2.44 42.40
CA PRO A 57 6.02 2.85 43.65
C PRO A 57 4.95 2.98 44.74
N ASP A 58 5.34 2.73 46.01
CA ASP A 58 4.52 2.90 47.19
C ASP A 58 3.13 2.24 47.07
N GLU A 59 3.11 1.00 46.58
CA GLU A 59 1.88 0.25 46.25
C GLU A 59 0.90 0.19 47.41
N GLU A 60 1.43 0.14 48.64
CA GLU A 60 0.63 0.09 49.88
C GLU A 60 -0.09 1.40 50.23
N ASP A 61 0.30 2.54 49.64
CA ASP A 61 -0.32 3.86 49.87
C ASP A 61 -1.62 4.06 49.05
N PHE A 62 -1.93 3.15 48.15
CA PHE A 62 -3.18 3.27 47.36
C PHE A 62 -4.42 2.94 48.20
N ILE A 63 -5.27 3.95 48.47
CA ILE A 63 -6.50 3.82 49.28
C ILE A 63 -7.46 2.78 48.69
N GLN A 64 -7.48 2.62 47.34
CA GLN A 64 -8.32 1.64 46.65
C GLN A 64 -7.66 0.25 46.56
N GLY A 65 -6.50 0.06 47.20
CA GLY A 65 -5.63 -1.11 47.07
C GLY A 65 -4.82 -1.09 45.78
N SER A 66 -3.90 -2.03 45.66
CA SER A 66 -2.98 -2.12 44.50
C SER A 66 -3.68 -1.89 43.16
N PRO A 67 -3.11 -1.05 42.27
CA PRO A 67 -3.55 -0.89 40.89
C PRO A 67 -3.02 -2.02 39.96
N CYS A 68 -2.01 -2.78 40.39
CA CYS A 68 -1.41 -3.85 39.58
C CYS A 68 -2.46 -4.90 39.20
N GLY A 69 -2.46 -5.34 37.97
CA GLY A 69 -3.47 -6.22 37.41
C GLY A 69 -4.87 -5.63 37.17
N LYS A 70 -5.12 -4.37 37.62
CA LYS A 70 -6.40 -3.67 37.46
C LYS A 70 -6.33 -2.48 36.50
N ARG A 71 -5.16 -1.86 36.38
CA ARG A 71 -4.92 -0.66 35.58
C ARG A 71 -3.96 -0.98 34.42
N ASN A 72 -4.21 -2.08 33.73
CA ASN A 72 -3.49 -2.50 32.55
C ASN A 72 -3.68 -1.51 31.40
N LEU A 73 -2.77 -1.51 30.43
CA LEU A 73 -2.92 -0.74 29.19
C LEU A 73 -4.18 -1.18 28.45
N VAL A 74 -4.88 -0.22 27.88
CA VAL A 74 -6.07 -0.51 27.08
C VAL A 74 -5.62 -1.03 25.71
N GLN A 75 -5.90 -2.30 25.47
CA GLN A 75 -5.54 -2.96 24.23
C GLN A 75 -6.47 -2.55 23.10
N ILE A 76 -5.89 -2.34 21.91
CA ILE A 76 -6.59 -2.07 20.67
C ILE A 76 -6.68 -3.38 19.89
N LYS A 77 -7.86 -3.66 19.30
CA LYS A 77 -8.04 -4.83 18.43
C LYS A 77 -7.07 -4.75 17.26
N SER A 78 -6.21 -5.75 17.14
CA SER A 78 -5.18 -5.79 16.10
C SER A 78 -4.98 -7.21 15.59
N GLU A 79 -4.73 -7.33 14.30
CA GLU A 79 -4.46 -8.57 13.60
C GLU A 79 -3.31 -8.35 12.62
N ILE A 80 -2.59 -9.43 12.30
CA ILE A 80 -1.46 -9.38 11.37
C ILE A 80 -1.82 -10.17 10.11
N TRP A 81 -1.55 -9.56 8.98
CA TRP A 81 -1.66 -10.23 7.69
C TRP A 81 -0.48 -9.86 6.81
N GLN A 82 0.22 -10.86 6.29
CA GLN A 82 1.35 -10.70 5.37
C GLN A 82 2.43 -9.71 5.85
N GLY A 83 2.71 -9.68 7.18
CA GLY A 83 3.69 -8.76 7.77
C GLY A 83 3.16 -7.37 8.11
N PHE A 84 1.94 -7.03 7.70
CA PHE A 84 1.30 -5.76 8.06
C PHE A 84 0.48 -5.91 9.33
N ILE A 85 0.58 -4.92 10.22
CA ILE A 85 -0.23 -4.82 11.44
C ILE A 85 -1.46 -3.97 11.11
N PHE A 86 -2.63 -4.58 11.21
CA PHE A 86 -3.92 -3.90 11.12
C PHE A 86 -4.48 -3.70 12.52
N PHE A 87 -5.06 -2.55 12.77
CA PHE A 87 -5.76 -2.29 14.02
C PHE A 87 -7.08 -1.56 13.76
N ASN A 88 -8.02 -1.68 14.71
CA ASN A 88 -9.28 -0.97 14.68
C ASN A 88 -9.60 -0.44 16.09
N LEU A 89 -9.96 0.84 16.18
CA LEU A 89 -10.33 1.48 17.44
C LEU A 89 -11.72 1.05 17.92
N ASP A 90 -12.56 0.48 17.05
CA ASP A 90 -13.82 -0.14 17.40
C ASP A 90 -13.57 -1.58 17.88
N PRO A 91 -13.78 -1.87 19.18
CA PRO A 91 -13.57 -3.21 19.73
C PRO A 91 -14.55 -4.25 19.15
N GLU A 92 -15.72 -3.80 18.67
CA GLU A 92 -16.76 -4.66 18.08
C GLU A 92 -16.57 -4.85 16.56
N SER A 93 -15.51 -4.28 15.99
CA SER A 93 -15.22 -4.44 14.56
C SER A 93 -15.12 -5.93 14.19
N LYS A 94 -15.54 -6.28 12.97
CA LYS A 94 -15.42 -7.65 12.43
C LYS A 94 -13.95 -8.09 12.33
N PRO A 95 -13.68 -9.41 12.29
CA PRO A 95 -12.34 -9.93 12.06
C PRO A 95 -11.72 -9.38 10.77
N LEU A 96 -10.40 -9.22 10.75
CA LEU A 96 -9.68 -8.68 9.58
C LEU A 96 -9.94 -9.49 8.30
N ARG A 97 -10.02 -10.83 8.40
CA ARG A 97 -10.34 -11.70 7.26
C ARG A 97 -11.69 -11.36 6.64
N ASP A 98 -12.71 -11.11 7.46
CA ASP A 98 -14.06 -10.76 6.97
C ASP A 98 -14.08 -9.35 6.38
N TYR A 99 -13.24 -8.45 6.92
CA TYR A 99 -13.09 -7.09 6.40
C TYR A 99 -12.39 -7.09 5.04
N LEU A 100 -11.29 -7.81 4.89
CA LEU A 100 -10.47 -7.82 3.69
C LEU A 100 -10.96 -8.78 2.60
N SER A 101 -11.99 -9.62 2.87
CA SER A 101 -12.52 -10.53 1.85
C SER A 101 -13.01 -9.75 0.60
N PRO A 102 -12.73 -10.23 -0.63
CA PRO A 102 -11.98 -11.44 -0.99
C PRO A 102 -10.47 -11.20 -1.23
N ILE A 103 -9.91 -10.09 -0.79
CA ILE A 103 -8.52 -9.72 -1.11
C ILE A 103 -7.54 -10.72 -0.47
N MET A 104 -7.80 -11.16 0.77
CA MET A 104 -6.92 -12.13 1.43
C MET A 104 -6.82 -13.44 0.65
N GLU A 105 -7.95 -13.91 0.12
CA GLU A 105 -8.02 -15.11 -0.70
C GLU A 105 -7.31 -14.95 -2.04
N HIS A 106 -7.42 -13.77 -2.66
CA HIS A 106 -6.73 -13.46 -3.92
C HIS A 106 -5.22 -13.43 -3.79
N LEU A 107 -4.72 -13.09 -2.59
CA LEU A 107 -3.30 -12.88 -2.32
C LEU A 107 -2.67 -13.98 -1.47
N GLU A 108 -3.38 -15.08 -1.23
CA GLU A 108 -2.90 -16.19 -0.38
C GLU A 108 -1.56 -16.76 -0.83
N ASP A 109 -1.34 -16.84 -2.14
CA ASP A 109 -0.12 -17.39 -2.73
C ASP A 109 1.03 -16.38 -2.89
N TYR A 110 0.77 -15.09 -2.64
CA TYR A 110 1.81 -14.07 -2.76
C TYR A 110 2.69 -14.03 -1.50
N PRO A 111 4.02 -14.10 -1.64
CA PRO A 111 4.94 -14.10 -0.51
C PRO A 111 5.21 -12.68 0.02
N ILE A 112 4.16 -11.92 0.29
CA ILE A 112 4.28 -10.49 0.68
C ILE A 112 5.05 -10.36 1.99
N SER A 113 4.87 -11.29 2.94
CA SER A 113 5.62 -11.31 4.21
C SER A 113 7.12 -11.50 4.06
N ASP A 114 7.57 -12.03 2.92
CA ASP A 114 8.99 -12.26 2.63
C ASP A 114 9.60 -11.11 1.81
N MET A 115 8.78 -10.15 1.38
CA MET A 115 9.24 -8.96 0.66
C MET A 115 9.90 -7.98 1.61
N ILE A 116 10.93 -7.30 1.11
CA ILE A 116 11.69 -6.27 1.84
C ILE A 116 11.31 -4.90 1.30
N ARG A 117 11.07 -3.93 2.18
CA ARG A 117 10.81 -2.55 1.75
C ARG A 117 12.10 -1.91 1.20
N THR A 118 12.11 -1.66 -0.11
CA THR A 118 13.24 -1.09 -0.85
C THR A 118 13.05 0.40 -1.18
N HIS A 119 11.85 0.94 -0.96
CA HIS A 119 11.54 2.35 -1.12
C HIS A 119 10.52 2.79 -0.07
N TRP A 120 10.75 3.97 0.55
CA TRP A 120 9.88 4.51 1.59
C TRP A 120 9.86 6.03 1.52
N VAL A 121 8.77 6.57 1.02
CA VAL A 121 8.59 8.01 0.88
C VAL A 121 7.24 8.41 1.50
N SER A 122 7.21 9.55 2.18
CA SER A 122 5.99 10.19 2.65
C SER A 122 6.04 11.68 2.30
N VAL A 123 5.02 12.18 1.62
CA VAL A 123 4.95 13.60 1.28
C VAL A 123 3.69 14.25 1.84
N GLU A 124 3.84 15.46 2.36
CA GLU A 124 2.71 16.36 2.61
C GLU A 124 2.26 16.95 1.27
N GLY A 125 1.01 16.73 0.91
CA GLY A 125 0.40 17.15 -0.35
C GLY A 125 -0.64 18.24 -0.16
N ASP A 126 -0.68 19.21 -1.11
CA ASP A 126 -1.68 20.27 -1.18
C ASP A 126 -2.93 19.80 -1.94
N TRP A 127 -3.44 18.62 -1.56
CA TRP A 127 -4.65 17.97 -2.09
C TRP A 127 -5.33 17.11 -1.05
N ASN A 128 -6.64 16.89 -1.20
CA ASN A 128 -7.39 15.97 -0.36
C ASN A 128 -6.94 14.52 -0.60
N TRP A 129 -6.92 13.70 0.44
CA TRP A 129 -6.52 12.28 0.35
C TRP A 129 -7.33 11.48 -0.67
N LYS A 130 -8.58 11.87 -0.97
CA LYS A 130 -9.42 11.20 -1.97
C LYS A 130 -8.88 11.35 -3.40
N CYS A 131 -8.17 12.45 -3.71
CA CYS A 131 -7.50 12.61 -5.01
C CYS A 131 -6.53 11.46 -5.29
N VAL A 132 -5.84 10.96 -4.25
CA VAL A 132 -4.97 9.79 -4.37
C VAL A 132 -5.77 8.54 -4.74
N GLN A 133 -6.88 8.31 -4.04
CA GLN A 133 -7.71 7.13 -4.29
C GLN A 133 -8.40 7.19 -5.65
N ASP A 134 -8.91 8.36 -6.05
CA ASP A 134 -9.56 8.55 -7.34
C ASP A 134 -8.58 8.25 -8.47
N ASN A 135 -7.35 8.77 -8.40
CA ASN A 135 -6.30 8.54 -9.38
C ASN A 135 -5.96 7.04 -9.56
N PHE A 136 -5.82 6.30 -8.47
CA PHE A 136 -5.44 4.88 -8.55
C PHE A 136 -6.64 3.94 -8.76
N ASN A 137 -7.87 4.44 -8.76
CA ASN A 137 -9.07 3.63 -9.00
C ASN A 137 -9.43 3.47 -10.48
N GLU A 138 -8.62 3.98 -11.41
CA GLU A 138 -8.92 3.98 -12.83
C GLU A 138 -7.64 3.83 -13.68
N SER A 139 -7.80 3.68 -15.00
CA SER A 139 -6.72 3.65 -15.98
C SER A 139 -6.91 4.67 -17.10
N TYR A 140 -7.90 5.55 -16.98
CA TYR A 140 -8.28 6.49 -18.02
C TYR A 140 -7.25 7.60 -18.24
N HIS A 141 -6.58 8.06 -17.15
CA HIS A 141 -5.49 9.04 -17.23
C HIS A 141 -4.18 8.46 -17.79
N THR A 142 -4.00 7.14 -17.69
CA THR A 142 -2.73 6.44 -17.95
C THR A 142 -2.05 6.86 -19.25
N PRO A 143 -2.71 6.91 -20.45
CA PRO A 143 -2.04 7.24 -21.70
C PRO A 143 -1.61 8.70 -21.82
N TYR A 144 -2.11 9.56 -20.95
CA TYR A 144 -1.90 11.01 -20.98
C TYR A 144 -0.91 11.48 -19.91
N VAL A 145 -1.03 10.96 -18.71
CA VAL A 145 -0.14 11.28 -17.57
C VAL A 145 1.12 10.42 -17.62
N HIS A 146 0.99 9.14 -18.01
CA HIS A 146 2.08 8.17 -18.11
C HIS A 146 2.32 7.72 -19.57
N PRO A 147 2.79 8.60 -20.46
CA PRO A 147 2.86 8.29 -21.90
C PRO A 147 3.77 7.10 -22.22
N GLY A 148 4.67 6.70 -21.31
CA GLY A 148 5.50 5.51 -21.43
C GLY A 148 4.73 4.20 -21.18
N LEU A 149 3.70 4.23 -20.32
CA LEU A 149 3.04 3.01 -19.89
C LEU A 149 2.22 2.35 -21.01
N LYS A 150 1.70 3.11 -21.97
CA LYS A 150 0.98 2.59 -23.15
C LYS A 150 1.83 1.65 -24.03
N TYR A 151 3.17 1.70 -23.93
CA TYR A 151 4.05 0.79 -24.65
C TYR A 151 4.20 -0.57 -23.95
N VAL A 152 3.89 -0.64 -22.66
CA VAL A 152 4.10 -1.85 -21.84
C VAL A 152 2.81 -2.44 -21.28
N ALA A 153 1.68 -1.73 -21.36
CA ALA A 153 0.39 -2.19 -20.84
C ALA A 153 -0.76 -1.67 -21.71
N ASP A 154 -1.84 -2.45 -21.79
CA ASP A 154 -3.08 -2.02 -22.44
C ASP A 154 -4.06 -1.45 -21.39
N GLU A 155 -4.15 -0.14 -21.37
CA GLU A 155 -4.93 0.63 -20.40
C GLU A 155 -6.43 0.75 -20.73
N LYS A 156 -6.83 0.32 -21.94
CA LYS A 156 -8.20 0.53 -22.42
C LYS A 156 -9.23 -0.26 -21.61
N TYR A 157 -10.44 0.31 -21.48
CA TYR A 157 -11.51 -0.32 -20.70
C TYR A 157 -11.92 -1.71 -21.22
N GLN A 158 -11.78 -1.99 -22.52
CA GLN A 158 -12.07 -3.30 -23.12
C GLN A 158 -11.03 -4.37 -22.71
N ALA A 159 -9.81 -3.96 -22.43
CA ALA A 159 -8.73 -4.85 -22.02
C ALA A 159 -8.66 -5.00 -20.49
N CYS A 160 -9.06 -3.97 -19.75
CA CYS A 160 -9.06 -3.94 -18.30
C CYS A 160 -10.30 -4.61 -17.70
N GLN A 161 -10.12 -5.27 -16.55
CA GLN A 161 -11.22 -5.78 -15.72
C GLN A 161 -11.33 -4.94 -14.45
N PHE A 162 -12.56 -4.57 -14.07
CA PHE A 162 -12.86 -3.78 -12.87
C PHE A 162 -13.83 -4.57 -11.99
N ASP A 163 -13.38 -4.93 -10.79
CA ASP A 163 -14.19 -5.67 -9.81
C ASP A 163 -14.49 -4.76 -8.60
N MET A 164 -15.73 -4.70 -8.20
CA MET A 164 -16.23 -4.06 -6.99
C MET A 164 -16.79 -5.11 -6.05
N TYR A 165 -16.33 -5.16 -4.80
CA TYR A 165 -16.70 -6.20 -3.83
C TYR A 165 -17.64 -5.64 -2.76
N GLU A 166 -18.61 -6.42 -2.30
CA GLU A 166 -19.54 -6.04 -1.23
C GLU A 166 -18.83 -5.53 0.05
N SER A 167 -17.57 -5.92 0.23
CA SER A 167 -16.69 -5.43 1.29
C SER A 167 -16.18 -4.00 1.11
N MET A 168 -16.68 -3.27 0.11
CA MET A 168 -16.28 -1.89 -0.26
C MET A 168 -14.90 -1.78 -0.90
N HIS A 169 -14.19 -2.90 -1.05
CA HIS A 169 -12.91 -2.97 -1.73
C HIS A 169 -13.13 -3.11 -3.24
N SER A 170 -12.07 -2.88 -4.01
CA SER A 170 -12.14 -3.05 -5.46
C SER A 170 -10.81 -3.52 -6.04
N ARG A 171 -10.86 -4.03 -7.29
CA ARG A 171 -9.69 -4.46 -8.03
C ARG A 171 -9.77 -4.01 -9.47
N MET A 172 -8.63 -3.66 -10.05
CA MET A 172 -8.42 -3.49 -11.48
C MET A 172 -7.36 -4.47 -11.95
N LEU A 173 -7.61 -5.14 -13.05
CA LEU A 173 -6.63 -5.94 -13.78
C LEU A 173 -6.36 -5.26 -15.10
N MET A 174 -5.10 -4.90 -15.35
CA MET A 174 -4.66 -4.29 -16.61
C MET A 174 -3.59 -5.18 -17.23
N PRO A 175 -3.77 -5.64 -18.49
CA PRO A 175 -2.79 -6.49 -19.16
C PRO A 175 -1.43 -5.80 -19.28
N GLY A 176 -0.40 -6.40 -18.73
CA GLY A 176 0.98 -5.97 -18.87
C GLY A 176 1.72 -6.75 -19.97
N PHE A 177 2.81 -6.19 -20.47
CA PHE A 177 3.55 -6.71 -21.64
C PHE A 177 2.67 -6.89 -22.88
N MET A 178 1.65 -6.07 -22.95
CA MET A 178 0.71 -5.96 -24.05
C MET A 178 0.57 -4.48 -24.38
N PRO A 179 1.22 -3.97 -25.41
CA PRO A 179 1.16 -2.55 -25.76
C PRO A 179 -0.26 -2.14 -26.15
N SER A 180 -0.64 -0.91 -25.82
CA SER A 180 -1.91 -0.33 -26.27
C SER A 180 -2.00 -0.32 -27.80
N GLU A 181 -3.19 -0.58 -28.33
CA GLU A 181 -3.45 -0.50 -29.78
C GLU A 181 -3.00 0.83 -30.40
N SER A 182 -3.04 1.90 -29.61
CA SER A 182 -2.64 3.25 -30.02
C SER A 182 -1.17 3.36 -30.45
N VAL A 183 -0.31 2.42 -30.06
CA VAL A 183 1.14 2.43 -30.34
C VAL A 183 1.63 1.27 -31.22
N TYR A 184 0.74 0.49 -31.83
CA TYR A 184 1.15 -0.61 -32.72
C TYR A 184 2.01 -0.17 -33.90
N GLY A 185 1.89 1.09 -34.33
CA GLY A 185 2.77 1.67 -35.37
C GLY A 185 4.14 2.11 -34.87
N GLU A 186 4.40 2.05 -33.55
CA GLU A 186 5.66 2.50 -32.94
C GLU A 186 6.47 1.29 -32.39
N GLU A 187 6.57 0.23 -33.18
CA GLU A 187 7.14 -1.06 -32.81
C GLU A 187 8.53 -0.97 -32.17
N GLU A 188 9.43 -0.16 -32.76
CA GLU A 188 10.78 -0.01 -32.21
C GLU A 188 10.77 0.52 -30.78
N LYS A 189 9.89 1.46 -30.51
CA LYS A 189 9.74 2.05 -29.16
C LYS A 189 9.08 1.09 -28.17
N VAL A 190 8.13 0.27 -28.62
CA VAL A 190 7.57 -0.81 -27.80
C VAL A 190 8.69 -1.77 -27.39
N LEU A 191 9.52 -2.22 -28.35
CA LEU A 191 10.61 -3.13 -28.07
C LEU A 191 11.69 -2.50 -27.18
N GLU A 192 11.97 -1.21 -27.33
CA GLU A 192 12.87 -0.47 -26.45
C GLU A 192 12.36 -0.46 -25.00
N MET A 193 11.07 -0.17 -24.80
CA MET A 193 10.47 -0.07 -23.47
C MET A 193 10.29 -1.42 -22.78
N ILE A 194 9.92 -2.46 -23.50
CA ILE A 194 9.72 -3.82 -22.97
C ILE A 194 11.04 -4.58 -22.85
N GLY A 195 12.00 -4.28 -23.72
CA GLY A 195 13.25 -5.01 -23.90
C GLY A 195 13.96 -5.38 -22.58
N PRO A 196 14.34 -4.42 -21.73
CA PRO A 196 15.05 -4.71 -20.48
C PRO A 196 14.34 -5.71 -19.57
N HIS A 197 13.00 -5.73 -19.60
CA HIS A 197 12.20 -6.63 -18.78
C HIS A 197 12.17 -8.06 -19.30
N ILE A 198 12.15 -8.26 -20.64
CA ILE A 198 12.12 -9.61 -21.21
C ILE A 198 13.52 -10.20 -21.35
N GLU A 199 14.55 -9.37 -21.56
CA GLU A 199 15.96 -9.79 -21.58
C GLU A 199 16.37 -10.43 -20.26
N TYR A 200 15.87 -9.95 -19.11
CA TYR A 200 16.07 -10.58 -17.81
C TYR A 200 15.62 -12.05 -17.80
N TRP A 201 14.64 -12.42 -18.63
CA TRP A 201 14.08 -13.76 -18.78
C TRP A 201 14.63 -14.47 -20.02
N ASP A 202 15.82 -14.08 -20.49
CA ASP A 202 16.53 -14.68 -21.61
C ASP A 202 15.73 -14.66 -22.94
N MET A 203 14.97 -13.57 -23.17
CA MET A 203 14.23 -13.34 -24.42
C MET A 203 14.85 -12.18 -25.16
N ASP A 204 15.08 -12.34 -26.48
CA ASP A 204 15.60 -11.26 -27.32
C ASP A 204 14.45 -10.39 -27.87
N PRO A 205 14.41 -9.08 -27.57
CA PRO A 205 13.39 -8.18 -28.10
C PRO A 205 13.31 -8.19 -29.63
N GLN A 206 14.42 -8.42 -30.32
CA GLN A 206 14.47 -8.43 -31.80
C GLN A 206 13.68 -9.59 -32.40
N ASP A 207 13.49 -10.68 -31.65
CA ASP A 207 12.68 -11.81 -32.09
C ASP A 207 11.19 -11.47 -32.22
N TYR A 208 10.76 -10.34 -31.66
CA TYR A 208 9.37 -9.92 -31.62
C TYR A 208 8.97 -8.83 -32.61
N LYS A 209 9.87 -8.48 -33.53
CA LYS A 209 9.52 -7.62 -34.67
C LYS A 209 8.41 -8.24 -35.51
N GLY A 210 7.32 -7.48 -35.72
CA GLY A 210 6.14 -7.94 -36.45
C GLY A 210 5.20 -8.85 -35.66
N LYS A 211 5.45 -9.10 -34.35
CA LYS A 211 4.63 -9.99 -33.50
C LYS A 211 4.61 -9.57 -32.05
N LEU A 212 4.46 -8.27 -31.81
CA LEU A 212 4.47 -7.68 -30.45
C LEU A 212 3.49 -8.34 -29.49
N LEU A 213 2.33 -8.79 -29.97
CA LEU A 213 1.29 -9.40 -29.15
C LEU A 213 1.65 -10.79 -28.60
N ASP A 214 2.68 -11.44 -29.16
CA ASP A 214 3.16 -12.73 -28.69
C ASP A 214 4.02 -12.60 -27.43
N ILE A 215 4.61 -11.40 -27.18
CA ILE A 215 5.56 -11.14 -26.08
C ILE A 215 4.97 -11.59 -24.73
N ARG A 216 3.74 -11.18 -24.41
CA ARG A 216 3.10 -11.47 -23.12
C ARG A 216 2.99 -12.98 -22.87
N GLY A 217 2.49 -13.73 -23.85
CA GLY A 217 2.31 -15.18 -23.72
C GLY A 217 3.63 -15.94 -23.64
N ASP A 218 4.62 -15.50 -24.39
CA ASP A 218 5.94 -16.14 -24.40
C ASP A 218 6.73 -15.79 -23.12
N LEU A 219 6.60 -14.57 -22.61
CA LEU A 219 7.16 -14.18 -21.31
C LEU A 219 6.57 -15.01 -20.16
N GLN A 220 5.25 -15.28 -20.16
CA GLN A 220 4.61 -16.14 -19.17
C GLN A 220 5.22 -17.55 -19.18
N LYS A 221 5.38 -18.14 -20.37
CA LYS A 221 6.01 -19.47 -20.54
C LYS A 221 7.47 -19.45 -20.08
N GLN A 222 8.22 -18.41 -20.45
CA GLN A 222 9.64 -18.29 -20.13
C GLN A 222 9.86 -18.08 -18.62
N LYS A 223 9.03 -17.26 -17.96
CA LYS A 223 9.05 -17.10 -16.52
C LYS A 223 8.82 -18.43 -15.79
N ARG A 224 7.85 -19.24 -16.24
CA ARG A 224 7.63 -20.57 -15.66
C ARG A 224 8.76 -21.56 -15.88
N LYS A 225 9.45 -21.44 -17.03
CA LYS A 225 10.60 -22.30 -17.35
C LYS A 225 11.81 -21.97 -16.49
N LEU A 226 12.04 -20.69 -16.21
CA LEU A 226 13.27 -20.19 -15.59
C LEU A 226 13.10 -19.76 -14.13
N ASP A 227 11.89 -19.81 -13.55
CA ASP A 227 11.62 -19.31 -12.20
C ASP A 227 12.56 -19.91 -11.16
N LYS A 228 12.70 -21.25 -11.14
CA LYS A 228 13.56 -21.94 -10.17
C LYS A 228 15.04 -21.64 -10.38
N GLU A 229 15.49 -21.55 -11.63
CA GLU A 229 16.87 -21.21 -11.98
C GLU A 229 17.20 -19.79 -11.53
N LYS A 230 16.27 -18.85 -11.71
CA LYS A 230 16.41 -17.45 -11.28
C LYS A 230 16.06 -17.22 -9.78
N GLY A 231 15.80 -18.30 -9.02
CA GLY A 231 15.59 -18.26 -7.57
C GLY A 231 14.17 -17.91 -7.11
N TYR A 232 13.19 -17.97 -8.01
CA TYR A 232 11.77 -17.77 -7.70
C TYR A 232 10.98 -19.07 -7.62
N ASP A 233 9.73 -19.00 -7.21
CA ASP A 233 8.74 -20.06 -7.32
C ASP A 233 7.39 -19.52 -7.78
N PHE A 234 7.11 -19.66 -9.07
CA PHE A 234 5.86 -19.18 -9.66
C PHE A 234 4.81 -20.30 -9.85
N SER A 235 5.03 -21.48 -9.27
CA SER A 235 4.19 -22.67 -9.49
C SER A 235 2.72 -22.48 -9.12
N LYS A 236 2.43 -21.61 -8.14
CA LYS A 236 1.07 -21.34 -7.64
C LYS A 236 0.35 -20.22 -8.40
N PHE A 237 1.07 -19.38 -9.12
CA PHE A 237 0.49 -18.23 -9.80
C PHE A 237 -0.20 -18.61 -11.12
N LYS A 238 -1.25 -17.89 -11.48
CA LYS A 238 -1.82 -17.89 -12.83
C LYS A 238 -0.89 -17.19 -13.80
N ASP A 239 -0.98 -17.50 -15.10
CA ASP A 239 -0.14 -16.86 -16.12
C ASP A 239 -0.30 -15.32 -16.11
N THR A 240 -1.53 -14.84 -16.00
CA THR A 240 -1.83 -13.42 -15.91
C THR A 240 -1.15 -12.72 -14.73
N GLN A 241 -1.00 -13.39 -13.58
CA GLN A 241 -0.29 -12.83 -12.42
C GLN A 241 1.20 -12.62 -12.65
N LEU A 242 1.78 -13.31 -13.64
CA LEU A 242 3.20 -13.16 -14.02
C LEU A 242 3.48 -11.91 -14.87
N THR A 243 2.46 -11.33 -15.48
CA THR A 243 2.61 -10.23 -16.45
C THR A 243 1.76 -9.02 -16.17
N ASP A 244 0.54 -9.20 -15.65
CA ASP A 244 -0.47 -8.16 -15.57
C ASP A 244 -0.36 -7.32 -14.29
N HIS A 245 -0.92 -6.13 -14.33
CA HIS A 245 -1.02 -5.27 -13.17
C HIS A 245 -2.29 -5.61 -12.39
N TYR A 246 -2.12 -6.19 -11.22
CA TYR A 246 -3.18 -6.48 -10.26
C TYR A 246 -3.22 -5.34 -9.24
N HIS A 247 -4.08 -4.37 -9.48
CA HIS A 247 -4.24 -3.21 -8.60
C HIS A 247 -5.47 -3.35 -7.72
N TYR A 248 -5.27 -3.28 -6.41
CA TYR A 248 -6.32 -3.37 -5.39
C TYR A 248 -6.48 -2.05 -4.66
N THR A 249 -7.73 -1.74 -4.30
CA THR A 249 -8.05 -0.69 -3.33
C THR A 249 -8.69 -1.30 -2.11
N ILE A 250 -8.05 -1.11 -0.95
CA ILE A 250 -8.63 -1.40 0.36
C ILE A 250 -9.26 -0.11 0.86
N PHE A 251 -10.60 -0.09 0.90
CA PHE A 251 -11.33 1.04 1.46
C PHE A 251 -10.92 1.29 2.91
N PRO A 252 -10.76 2.54 3.41
CA PRO A 252 -11.03 3.75 2.63
C PRO A 252 -9.81 4.33 1.88
N ASN A 253 -8.57 4.10 2.29
CA ASN A 253 -7.47 4.96 1.88
C ASN A 253 -6.15 4.25 1.51
N MET A 254 -6.21 2.96 1.28
CA MET A 254 -5.04 2.18 0.86
C MET A 254 -5.25 1.59 -0.53
N SER A 255 -4.22 1.60 -1.35
CA SER A 255 -4.19 0.86 -2.60
C SER A 255 -2.82 0.27 -2.88
N PHE A 256 -2.76 -0.76 -3.71
CA PHE A 256 -1.51 -1.40 -4.04
C PHE A 256 -1.59 -2.15 -5.37
N SER A 257 -0.48 -2.17 -6.08
CA SER A 257 -0.25 -3.07 -7.21
C SER A 257 0.68 -4.18 -6.78
N VAL A 258 0.32 -5.44 -7.04
CA VAL A 258 1.09 -6.60 -6.62
C VAL A 258 1.50 -7.46 -7.82
N LYS A 259 2.73 -7.95 -7.75
CA LYS A 259 3.34 -8.95 -8.64
C LYS A 259 3.95 -10.06 -7.78
N PRO A 260 4.27 -11.23 -8.34
CA PRO A 260 4.91 -12.30 -7.58
C PRO A 260 6.23 -11.92 -6.90
N ASP A 261 6.93 -10.92 -7.45
CA ASP A 261 8.26 -10.47 -7.04
C ASP A 261 8.29 -9.04 -6.47
N GLY A 262 7.14 -8.39 -6.31
CA GLY A 262 7.11 -7.05 -5.75
C GLY A 262 5.71 -6.49 -5.52
N MET A 263 5.64 -5.45 -4.71
CA MET A 263 4.41 -4.78 -4.36
C MET A 263 4.64 -3.27 -4.25
N GLN A 264 3.86 -2.51 -4.96
CA GLN A 264 3.74 -1.07 -4.81
C GLN A 264 2.61 -0.79 -3.83
N TRP A 265 2.89 -0.10 -2.74
CA TRP A 265 1.93 0.25 -1.70
C TRP A 265 1.72 1.76 -1.65
N LEU A 266 0.47 2.19 -1.61
CA LEU A 266 0.05 3.57 -1.70
C LEU A 266 -1.00 3.86 -0.62
N ARG A 267 -0.86 4.99 0.09
CA ARG A 267 -1.85 5.41 1.08
C ARG A 267 -1.98 6.93 1.12
N GLY A 268 -3.20 7.42 0.91
CA GLY A 268 -3.55 8.82 1.17
C GLY A 268 -4.17 8.94 2.56
N SER A 269 -3.47 9.58 3.50
CA SER A 269 -4.01 9.83 4.84
C SER A 269 -4.53 11.27 4.94
N PRO A 270 -5.75 11.51 5.47
CA PRO A 270 -6.25 12.87 5.64
C PRO A 270 -5.33 13.66 6.55
N HIS A 271 -5.09 14.93 6.21
CA HIS A 271 -4.34 15.83 7.08
C HIS A 271 -5.17 16.09 8.36
N PRO A 272 -4.55 16.16 9.56
CA PRO A 272 -5.29 16.21 10.84
C PRO A 272 -6.25 17.39 10.98
N THR A 273 -5.97 18.53 10.33
CA THR A 273 -6.72 19.78 10.52
C THR A 273 -7.12 20.49 9.24
N ASP A 274 -6.60 20.08 8.09
CA ASP A 274 -6.86 20.73 6.80
C ASP A 274 -7.35 19.71 5.76
N PRO A 275 -8.65 19.72 5.38
CA PRO A 275 -9.20 18.80 4.42
C PRO A 275 -8.67 18.99 2.98
N SER A 276 -8.01 20.09 2.69
CA SER A 276 -7.36 20.36 1.40
C SER A 276 -5.94 19.80 1.31
N LYS A 277 -5.49 19.09 2.37
CA LYS A 277 -4.16 18.49 2.46
C LYS A 277 -4.25 17.00 2.80
N CYS A 278 -3.18 16.28 2.49
CA CYS A 278 -3.01 14.90 2.96
C CYS A 278 -1.53 14.57 3.20
N ILE A 279 -1.31 13.44 3.88
CA ILE A 279 -0.02 12.76 3.87
C ILE A 279 -0.15 11.59 2.90
N PHE A 280 0.68 11.57 1.88
CA PHE A 280 0.74 10.50 0.90
C PHE A 280 1.97 9.64 1.18
N ASP A 281 1.74 8.36 1.48
CA ASP A 281 2.78 7.35 1.68
C ASP A 281 2.91 6.48 0.44
N TYR A 282 4.14 6.31 -0.02
CA TYR A 282 4.52 5.40 -1.09
C TYR A 282 5.64 4.46 -0.62
N TRP A 283 5.39 3.15 -0.69
CA TRP A 283 6.38 2.11 -0.44
C TRP A 283 6.51 1.21 -1.65
N TYR A 284 7.71 0.69 -1.86
CA TYR A 284 7.92 -0.44 -2.74
C TYR A 284 8.53 -1.58 -1.94
N LEU A 285 7.92 -2.76 -2.06
CA LEU A 285 8.36 -4.01 -1.47
C LEU A 285 8.91 -4.90 -2.58
N THR A 286 10.05 -5.54 -2.36
CA THR A 286 10.71 -6.39 -3.34
C THR A 286 10.96 -7.77 -2.74
N LEU A 287 10.57 -8.81 -3.47
CA LEU A 287 11.00 -10.18 -3.20
C LEU A 287 12.32 -10.41 -3.92
N PHE A 288 13.40 -10.60 -3.17
CA PHE A 288 14.68 -10.96 -3.76
C PHE A 288 14.77 -12.46 -4.04
N PRO A 289 15.36 -12.87 -5.19
CA PRO A 289 15.64 -14.27 -5.47
C PRO A 289 16.51 -14.89 -4.38
N LYS A 290 16.40 -16.21 -4.17
CA LYS A 290 17.24 -16.93 -3.23
C LYS A 290 18.72 -16.75 -3.54
N GLY A 291 19.51 -16.43 -2.53
CA GLY A 291 20.97 -16.23 -2.65
C GLY A 291 21.39 -14.82 -3.02
N VAL A 292 20.47 -13.92 -3.25
CA VAL A 292 20.81 -12.49 -3.38
C VAL A 292 21.05 -11.91 -2.00
N GLU A 293 22.25 -11.36 -1.79
CA GLU A 293 22.64 -10.72 -0.53
C GLU A 293 22.69 -9.20 -0.66
N LYS A 294 22.86 -8.68 -1.88
CA LYS A 294 22.99 -7.25 -2.15
C LYS A 294 22.17 -6.84 -3.37
N TYR A 295 21.78 -5.58 -3.38
CA TYR A 295 21.10 -4.94 -4.51
C TYR A 295 21.51 -3.47 -4.63
N TYR A 296 21.36 -2.89 -5.82
CA TYR A 296 21.49 -1.45 -5.98
C TYR A 296 20.24 -0.78 -5.42
N SER A 297 20.40 0.02 -4.36
CA SER A 297 19.32 0.77 -3.74
C SER A 297 19.22 2.17 -4.38
N PRO A 298 18.17 2.48 -5.14
CA PRO A 298 17.96 3.84 -5.66
C PRO A 298 17.87 4.90 -4.56
N ALA A 299 17.29 4.54 -3.41
CA ALA A 299 17.14 5.45 -2.27
C ALA A 299 18.47 5.83 -1.60
N LEU A 300 19.47 4.94 -1.67
CA LEU A 300 20.81 5.18 -1.12
C LEU A 300 21.85 5.56 -2.20
N GLY A 301 21.53 5.33 -3.48
CA GLY A 301 22.44 5.57 -4.60
C GLY A 301 23.67 4.66 -4.64
N LEU A 302 23.62 3.49 -3.99
CA LEU A 302 24.72 2.54 -3.91
C LEU A 302 24.27 1.10 -3.76
N GLU A 303 25.19 0.16 -3.99
CA GLU A 303 24.97 -1.26 -3.70
C GLU A 303 24.93 -1.47 -2.17
N THR A 304 23.88 -2.11 -1.68
CA THR A 304 23.62 -2.32 -0.25
C THR A 304 23.16 -3.74 0.04
N ASP A 305 23.33 -4.18 1.28
CA ASP A 305 22.82 -5.46 1.77
C ASP A 305 21.29 -5.44 1.80
N ILE A 306 20.65 -6.57 1.44
CA ILE A 306 19.17 -6.68 1.41
C ILE A 306 18.52 -6.44 2.79
N ASN A 307 19.27 -6.65 3.89
CA ASN A 307 18.80 -6.41 5.24
C ASN A 307 18.99 -4.95 5.70
N THR A 308 19.59 -4.10 4.87
CA THR A 308 19.77 -2.69 5.20
C THR A 308 18.43 -1.97 5.16
N LYS A 309 18.05 -1.37 6.28
CA LYS A 309 16.84 -0.56 6.35
C LYS A 309 16.99 0.68 5.44
N VAL A 310 16.11 0.82 4.47
CA VAL A 310 16.10 2.02 3.63
C VAL A 310 15.65 3.24 4.44
N PRO A 311 16.22 4.44 4.16
CA PRO A 311 15.82 5.65 4.84
C PRO A 311 14.35 5.98 4.54
N HIS A 312 13.66 6.55 5.53
CA HIS A 312 12.39 7.20 5.32
C HIS A 312 12.64 8.61 4.75
N ILE A 313 12.25 8.83 3.51
CA ILE A 313 12.34 10.13 2.86
C ILE A 313 11.00 10.83 3.09
N SER A 314 11.02 12.01 3.69
CA SER A 314 9.79 12.75 3.97
C SER A 314 9.97 14.26 3.78
N GLY A 315 8.89 14.94 3.42
CA GLY A 315 8.88 16.38 3.21
C GLY A 315 7.64 16.84 2.44
N HIS A 316 7.64 18.09 2.01
CA HIS A 316 6.57 18.61 1.16
C HIS A 316 6.72 18.07 -0.27
N HIS A 317 5.61 17.80 -0.95
CA HIS A 317 5.61 17.22 -2.30
C HIS A 317 6.40 18.01 -3.35
N SER A 318 6.60 19.31 -3.15
CA SER A 318 7.40 20.16 -4.05
C SER A 318 8.91 20.02 -3.86
N GLU A 319 9.35 19.34 -2.80
CA GLU A 319 10.76 19.20 -2.40
C GLU A 319 11.25 17.76 -2.49
N VAL A 320 10.32 16.80 -2.47
CA VAL A 320 10.60 15.36 -2.46
C VAL A 320 10.16 14.73 -3.76
N ASP A 321 11.10 14.09 -4.47
CA ASP A 321 10.77 13.22 -5.60
C ASP A 321 10.28 11.86 -5.07
N VAL A 322 9.05 11.52 -5.39
CA VAL A 322 8.44 10.23 -4.98
C VAL A 322 8.80 9.08 -5.92
N GLY A 323 9.51 9.35 -6.99
CA GLY A 323 9.97 8.38 -7.97
C GLY A 323 9.15 8.36 -9.28
N PRO A 324 9.70 7.71 -10.31
CA PRO A 324 9.09 7.64 -11.63
C PRO A 324 7.66 7.11 -11.63
N GLY A 325 6.81 7.65 -12.47
CA GLY A 325 5.39 7.32 -12.56
C GLY A 325 4.57 8.04 -11.48
N ILE A 326 4.90 7.85 -10.20
CA ILE A 326 4.16 8.50 -9.09
C ILE A 326 4.38 10.01 -9.07
N SER A 327 5.57 10.51 -9.42
CA SER A 327 5.83 11.96 -9.52
C SER A 327 4.99 12.63 -10.62
N GLU A 328 4.63 11.91 -11.68
CA GLU A 328 3.73 12.38 -12.73
C GLU A 328 2.31 12.58 -12.19
N ASP A 329 1.80 11.67 -11.37
CA ASP A 329 0.50 11.76 -10.67
C ASP A 329 0.49 12.94 -9.69
N VAL A 330 1.49 13.01 -8.82
CA VAL A 330 1.64 14.08 -7.81
C VAL A 330 1.61 15.47 -8.44
N ALA A 331 2.19 15.64 -9.63
CA ALA A 331 2.18 16.91 -10.36
C ALA A 331 0.75 17.37 -10.75
N ILE A 332 -0.20 16.43 -10.90
CA ILE A 332 -1.59 16.73 -11.29
C ILE A 332 -2.45 17.07 -10.08
N TRP A 333 -2.28 16.38 -8.95
CA TRP A 333 -3.22 16.45 -7.80
C TRP A 333 -3.40 17.83 -7.21
N THR A 334 -2.32 18.63 -7.11
CA THR A 334 -2.41 20.02 -6.62
C THR A 334 -3.27 20.90 -7.53
N SER A 335 -3.17 20.75 -8.84
CA SER A 335 -3.99 21.51 -9.78
C SER A 335 -5.44 21.03 -9.79
N GLN A 336 -5.66 19.74 -9.66
CA GLN A 336 -6.99 19.12 -9.51
C GLN A 336 -7.70 19.66 -8.26
N GLN A 337 -7.02 19.68 -7.10
CA GLN A 337 -7.59 20.23 -5.86
C GLN A 337 -8.06 21.68 -6.02
N LYS A 338 -7.28 22.51 -6.71
CA LYS A 338 -7.69 23.89 -7.01
C LYS A 338 -8.91 23.94 -7.94
N GLY A 339 -8.95 23.07 -8.96
CA GLY A 339 -10.07 22.96 -9.88
C GLY A 339 -11.36 22.53 -9.20
N LEU A 340 -11.31 21.52 -8.34
CA LEU A 340 -12.44 21.03 -7.55
C LEU A 340 -13.06 22.10 -6.64
N SER A 341 -12.27 23.07 -6.20
CA SER A 341 -12.72 24.21 -5.37
C SER A 341 -13.32 25.36 -6.20
N SER A 342 -13.31 25.28 -7.52
CA SER A 342 -13.82 26.32 -8.41
C SER A 342 -15.35 26.34 -8.43
N ARG A 343 -15.94 27.55 -8.42
CA ARG A 343 -17.39 27.72 -8.64
C ARG A 343 -17.87 27.30 -10.04
N GLY A 344 -16.95 27.15 -10.98
CA GLY A 344 -17.22 26.72 -12.35
C GLY A 344 -17.22 25.20 -12.52
N TYR A 345 -16.82 24.44 -11.49
CA TYR A 345 -16.86 22.99 -11.51
C TYR A 345 -18.27 22.47 -11.24
N MET A 346 -18.80 21.67 -12.15
CA MET A 346 -20.19 21.19 -12.11
C MET A 346 -20.34 19.76 -11.59
N GLY A 347 -19.26 19.17 -11.09
CA GLY A 347 -19.21 17.76 -10.66
C GLY A 347 -18.59 16.84 -11.71
N ASP A 348 -18.33 15.60 -11.31
CA ASP A 348 -17.64 14.61 -12.12
C ASP A 348 -18.55 14.07 -13.24
N TYR A 349 -17.94 13.79 -14.39
CA TYR A 349 -18.59 13.12 -15.52
C TYR A 349 -17.71 11.96 -15.97
N MET A 350 -18.01 10.77 -15.49
CA MET A 350 -17.10 9.61 -15.48
C MET A 350 -17.49 8.57 -16.55
N PRO A 351 -16.53 8.09 -17.38
CA PRO A 351 -16.71 6.93 -18.24
C PRO A 351 -16.77 5.62 -17.42
N THR A 352 -17.10 4.51 -18.08
CA THR A 352 -17.12 3.18 -17.46
C THR A 352 -15.75 2.78 -16.84
N GLN A 353 -14.66 3.26 -17.41
CA GLN A 353 -13.30 3.02 -16.96
C GLN A 353 -13.02 3.60 -15.56
N GLU A 354 -13.83 4.55 -15.10
CA GLU A 354 -13.79 5.19 -13.79
C GLU A 354 -14.86 4.66 -12.81
N ASN A 355 -15.47 3.51 -13.09
CA ASN A 355 -16.52 2.93 -12.23
C ASN A 355 -16.07 2.66 -10.80
N ARG A 356 -14.78 2.37 -10.57
CA ARG A 356 -14.23 2.16 -9.23
C ARG A 356 -14.19 3.45 -8.40
N ILE A 357 -14.02 4.62 -9.04
CA ILE A 357 -14.12 5.93 -8.38
C ILE A 357 -15.55 6.12 -7.88
N ARG A 358 -16.54 5.93 -8.75
CA ARG A 358 -17.96 6.01 -8.36
C ARG A 358 -18.27 5.10 -7.18
N TYR A 359 -17.85 3.82 -7.28
CA TYR A 359 -18.05 2.84 -6.22
C TYR A 359 -17.37 3.26 -4.91
N PHE A 360 -16.19 3.84 -4.96
CA PHE A 360 -15.47 4.36 -3.80
C PHE A 360 -16.25 5.48 -3.11
N HIS A 361 -16.74 6.47 -3.86
CA HIS A 361 -17.53 7.58 -3.31
C HIS A 361 -18.89 7.12 -2.78
N GLU A 362 -19.57 6.19 -3.45
CA GLU A 362 -20.82 5.58 -2.94
C GLU A 362 -20.61 4.90 -1.57
N ASN A 363 -19.44 4.29 -1.35
CA ASN A 363 -19.13 3.69 -0.04
C ASN A 363 -18.80 4.75 1.01
N ILE A 364 -18.15 5.85 0.66
CA ILE A 364 -17.98 7.00 1.57
C ILE A 364 -19.35 7.53 2.00
N ASP A 365 -20.27 7.72 1.07
CA ASP A 365 -21.62 8.22 1.35
C ASP A 365 -22.41 7.30 2.27
N LYS A 366 -22.26 5.99 2.16
CA LYS A 366 -22.85 5.02 3.10
C LYS A 366 -22.36 5.24 4.54
N TYR A 367 -21.08 5.58 4.73
CA TYR A 367 -20.55 5.90 6.05
C TYR A 367 -21.04 7.25 6.58
N LEU A 368 -21.13 8.26 5.72
CA LEU A 368 -21.53 9.60 6.12
C LEU A 368 -23.03 9.72 6.39
N PHE A 369 -23.87 9.01 5.62
CA PHE A 369 -25.32 9.21 5.60
C PHE A 369 -26.11 7.97 6.01
N GLY A 370 -25.47 6.89 6.46
CA GLY A 370 -26.15 5.72 7.01
C GLY A 370 -26.94 4.89 6.00
N GLY A 371 -26.46 4.72 4.78
CA GLY A 371 -27.02 3.78 3.79
C GLY A 371 -28.35 4.20 3.15
N SER A 372 -28.84 5.41 3.39
CA SER A 372 -30.07 5.96 2.76
C SER A 372 -29.81 6.83 1.54
N GLY A 373 -28.64 6.72 0.92
CA GLY A 373 -28.28 7.43 -0.30
C GLY A 373 -28.75 6.69 -1.56
N GLY A 374 -30.03 6.49 -1.71
CA GLY A 374 -30.67 6.13 -2.96
C GLY A 374 -31.62 7.25 -3.36
N ASP A 375 -31.33 7.88 -4.48
CA ASP A 375 -32.04 8.95 -5.18
C ASP A 375 -31.41 10.35 -5.01
N ALA A 376 -30.34 10.58 -5.77
CA ALA A 376 -30.02 11.90 -6.31
C ALA A 376 -29.45 11.77 -7.73
#